data_58febe17900a27b852f890e3a063eed9
#
_entry.id   58febe17900a27b852f890e3a063eed9
#
_cell.length_a   1.000
_cell.length_b   1.000
_cell.length_c   1.000
_cell.angle_alpha   90.00
_cell.angle_beta   90.00
_cell.angle_gamma   90.00
#
_symmetry.space_group_name_H-M   'P 1'
#
loop_
_entity.id
_entity.type
_entity.pdbx_description
1 polymer ?
#
loop_
_entity_poly.entity_id
_entity_poly.type
_entity_poly.pdbx_seq_one_letter_code
_entity_poly.pdbx_strand_id
1 'polypeptide(L)'
;MKLTEGTYENLITDGLKQDMFEASVEGLVCKKEDIDGAESPNMMAEHLNRIIRNRLSDENLTAEERASFVNRLIDFLGEDNKEKLADEKQMLSAVLSKQEEVRLKATNRTLVRPLTGFRTSNLFTGGQSRVSLSSEIERDIESADSICMIVSFLKLSGVNLIYDHLKRFCSNPQHKLRIITTTYCGVTDAKAVERLASLPNTEIRISYNTEIERLHAKSYIFERNSGFSTAYIDLIQICFTRF
;
A
#
# COMPACT_ATOMS: atom_id res chain seq x y z
N MET A 1 20.93 -21.69 11.76
CA MET A 1 20.72 -20.48 12.64
C MET A 1 20.65 -21.00 14.06
N LYS A 2 21.37 -20.41 15.04
CA LYS A 2 21.24 -20.84 16.44
C LYS A 2 19.90 -20.38 16.99
N LEU A 3 19.07 -21.31 17.44
CA LEU A 3 17.79 -21.00 18.08
C LEU A 3 18.04 -20.50 19.52
N THR A 4 17.26 -19.53 19.95
CA THR A 4 17.28 -18.94 21.29
C THR A 4 15.88 -18.99 21.90
N GLU A 5 15.74 -18.80 23.19
CA GLU A 5 14.41 -18.69 23.80
C GLU A 5 13.61 -17.55 23.16
N GLY A 6 12.35 -17.81 22.81
CA GLY A 6 11.47 -16.84 22.18
C GLY A 6 10.25 -17.47 21.51
N THR A 7 9.44 -16.63 20.90
CA THR A 7 8.28 -17.04 20.11
C THR A 7 8.66 -17.11 18.63
N TYR A 8 8.25 -18.14 17.93
CA TYR A 8 8.55 -18.41 16.54
C TYR A 8 7.30 -18.70 15.75
N GLU A 9 7.27 -18.28 14.49
CA GLU A 9 6.21 -18.55 13.52
C GLU A 9 6.85 -18.95 12.18
N ASN A 10 7.57 -20.08 12.19
CA ASN A 10 8.35 -20.52 11.04
C ASN A 10 7.87 -21.86 10.53
N LEU A 11 7.71 -22.01 9.21
CA LEU A 11 7.57 -23.32 8.59
C LEU A 11 8.78 -24.18 8.92
N ILE A 12 8.52 -25.45 9.28
CA ILE A 12 9.58 -26.40 9.63
C ILE A 12 10.23 -26.93 8.35
N THR A 13 11.36 -26.33 7.96
CA THR A 13 12.22 -26.80 6.90
C THR A 13 13.19 -27.87 7.40
N ASP A 14 13.88 -28.57 6.50
CA ASP A 14 14.91 -29.53 6.90
C ASP A 14 16.07 -28.86 7.65
N GLY A 15 16.45 -27.63 7.25
CA GLY A 15 17.44 -26.85 8.00
C GLY A 15 16.96 -26.49 9.41
N LEU A 16 15.69 -26.09 9.54
CA LEU A 16 15.14 -25.79 10.86
C LEU A 16 15.03 -27.03 11.75
N LYS A 17 14.73 -28.23 11.18
CA LYS A 17 14.78 -29.49 11.95
C LYS A 17 16.17 -29.75 12.56
N GLN A 18 17.21 -29.47 11.80
CA GLN A 18 18.59 -29.59 12.28
C GLN A 18 18.86 -28.57 13.42
N ASP A 19 18.50 -27.32 13.23
CA ASP A 19 18.63 -26.28 14.27
C ASP A 19 17.87 -26.65 15.56
N MET A 20 16.66 -27.22 15.42
CA MET A 20 15.83 -27.69 16.56
C MET A 20 16.48 -28.87 17.29
N PHE A 21 17.12 -29.78 16.56
CA PHE A 21 17.85 -30.89 17.15
C PHE A 21 19.04 -30.35 17.97
N GLU A 22 19.83 -29.45 17.41
CA GLU A 22 20.96 -28.82 18.09
C GLU A 22 20.50 -28.06 19.35
N ALA A 23 19.41 -27.32 19.25
CA ALA A 23 18.82 -26.64 20.40
C ALA A 23 18.40 -27.61 21.52
N SER A 24 17.86 -28.80 21.15
CA SER A 24 17.49 -29.81 22.14
C SER A 24 18.70 -30.39 22.86
N VAL A 25 19.82 -30.54 22.18
CA VAL A 25 21.09 -30.95 22.81
C VAL A 25 21.60 -29.91 23.80
N GLU A 26 21.37 -28.62 23.52
CA GLU A 26 21.69 -27.51 24.43
C GLU A 26 20.67 -27.35 25.59
N GLY A 27 19.64 -28.21 25.67
CA GLY A 27 18.66 -28.20 26.76
C GLY A 27 17.42 -27.34 26.50
N LEU A 28 17.25 -26.81 25.28
CA LEU A 28 16.07 -26.06 24.88
C LEU A 28 14.93 -27.02 24.43
N VAL A 29 13.68 -26.60 24.65
CA VAL A 29 12.49 -27.35 24.24
C VAL A 29 11.81 -26.63 23.09
N CYS A 30 11.80 -27.23 21.90
CA CYS A 30 11.11 -26.67 20.73
C CYS A 30 9.66 -27.19 20.69
N LYS A 31 8.70 -26.30 20.85
CA LYS A 31 7.26 -26.62 20.66
C LYS A 31 6.89 -26.50 19.19
N LYS A 32 5.94 -27.33 18.77
CA LYS A 32 5.38 -27.35 17.42
C LYS A 32 3.87 -27.24 17.54
N GLU A 33 3.28 -26.57 16.58
CA GLU A 33 1.83 -26.43 16.45
C GLU A 33 1.41 -26.83 15.03
N ASP A 34 0.19 -27.30 14.89
CA ASP A 34 -0.38 -27.58 13.58
C ASP A 34 -0.74 -26.26 12.89
N ILE A 35 -0.45 -26.17 11.61
CA ILE A 35 -0.80 -25.00 10.80
C ILE A 35 -2.28 -25.09 10.45
N ASP A 36 -3.02 -24.00 10.64
CA ASP A 36 -4.40 -23.91 10.16
C ASP A 36 -4.44 -24.13 8.63
N GLY A 37 -5.32 -25.03 8.21
CA GLY A 37 -5.47 -25.39 6.80
C GLY A 37 -5.82 -24.20 5.90
N ALA A 38 -6.48 -23.18 6.42
CA ALA A 38 -6.79 -21.95 5.69
C ALA A 38 -5.56 -21.04 5.52
N GLU A 39 -4.61 -21.04 6.47
CA GLU A 39 -3.41 -20.20 6.44
C GLU A 39 -2.23 -20.89 5.74
N SER A 40 -2.21 -22.21 5.73
CA SER A 40 -1.12 -23.03 5.18
C SER A 40 -0.69 -22.62 3.76
N PRO A 41 -1.61 -22.40 2.78
CA PRO A 41 -1.21 -21.99 1.44
C PRO A 41 -0.47 -20.64 1.42
N ASN A 42 -0.91 -19.67 2.21
CA ASN A 42 -0.29 -18.36 2.29
C ASN A 42 1.11 -18.44 2.90
N MET A 43 1.27 -19.16 3.99
CA MET A 43 2.59 -19.36 4.62
C MET A 43 3.60 -20.03 3.68
N MET A 44 3.15 -21.04 2.92
CA MET A 44 3.99 -21.72 1.92
C MET A 44 4.36 -20.78 0.76
N ALA A 45 3.40 -19.98 0.27
CA ALA A 45 3.64 -19.01 -0.78
C ALA A 45 4.62 -17.91 -0.35
N GLU A 46 4.50 -17.40 0.88
CA GLU A 46 5.44 -16.41 1.45
C GLU A 46 6.85 -17.00 1.61
N HIS A 47 6.95 -18.26 2.04
CA HIS A 47 8.24 -18.95 2.12
C HIS A 47 8.92 -19.05 0.76
N LEU A 48 8.18 -19.46 -0.29
CA LEU A 48 8.68 -19.51 -1.66
C LEU A 48 9.05 -18.12 -2.18
N ASN A 49 8.21 -17.11 -1.93
CA ASN A 49 8.48 -15.74 -2.34
C ASN A 49 9.80 -15.23 -1.76
N ARG A 50 10.09 -15.53 -0.48
CA ARG A 50 11.36 -15.17 0.15
C ARG A 50 12.55 -15.81 -0.57
N ILE A 51 12.47 -17.09 -0.92
CA ILE A 51 13.52 -17.81 -1.62
C ILE A 51 13.74 -17.22 -3.02
N ILE A 52 12.65 -16.98 -3.76
CA ILE A 52 12.68 -16.39 -5.09
C ILE A 52 13.28 -14.98 -5.04
N ARG A 53 12.85 -14.15 -4.09
CA ARG A 53 13.41 -12.80 -3.91
C ARG A 53 14.91 -12.83 -3.65
N ASN A 54 15.37 -13.69 -2.76
CA ASN A 54 16.79 -13.84 -2.46
C ASN A 54 17.58 -14.21 -3.72
N ARG A 55 17.05 -15.12 -4.55
CA ARG A 55 17.68 -15.51 -5.80
C ARG A 55 17.72 -14.38 -6.82
N LEU A 56 16.62 -13.63 -6.96
CA LEU A 56 16.53 -12.50 -7.90
C LEU A 56 17.33 -11.28 -7.46
N SER A 57 17.65 -11.17 -6.16
CA SER A 57 18.46 -10.09 -5.59
C SER A 57 19.97 -10.32 -5.72
N ASP A 58 20.39 -11.44 -6.29
CA ASP A 58 21.80 -11.73 -6.54
C ASP A 58 22.35 -10.70 -7.55
N GLU A 59 23.32 -9.91 -7.12
CA GLU A 59 23.93 -8.83 -7.93
C GLU A 59 24.69 -9.35 -9.14
N ASN A 60 25.11 -10.61 -9.12
CA ASN A 60 25.82 -11.24 -10.23
C ASN A 60 24.89 -11.67 -11.38
N LEU A 61 23.57 -11.69 -11.17
CA LEU A 61 22.62 -12.05 -12.22
C LEU A 61 22.31 -10.85 -13.12
N THR A 62 22.39 -11.05 -14.42
CA THR A 62 21.90 -10.09 -15.42
C THR A 62 20.36 -10.02 -15.43
N ALA A 63 19.79 -9.00 -16.10
CA ALA A 63 18.33 -8.88 -16.26
C ALA A 63 17.78 -10.08 -17.06
N GLU A 64 18.48 -10.49 -18.11
CA GLU A 64 18.14 -11.63 -18.96
C GLU A 64 18.14 -12.96 -18.19
N GLU A 65 19.12 -13.17 -17.31
CA GLU A 65 19.19 -14.36 -16.46
C GLU A 65 18.07 -14.39 -15.43
N ARG A 66 17.72 -13.23 -14.83
CA ARG A 66 16.57 -13.12 -13.94
C ARG A 66 15.27 -13.45 -14.66
N ALA A 67 15.03 -12.87 -15.84
CA ALA A 67 13.85 -13.16 -16.66
C ALA A 67 13.77 -14.62 -17.07
N SER A 68 14.90 -15.20 -17.51
CA SER A 68 15.00 -16.63 -17.84
C SER A 68 14.68 -17.53 -16.65
N PHE A 69 15.17 -17.17 -15.46
CA PHE A 69 14.84 -17.89 -14.22
C PHE A 69 13.34 -17.84 -13.91
N VAL A 70 12.73 -16.66 -14.00
CA VAL A 70 11.28 -16.47 -13.76
C VAL A 70 10.47 -17.27 -14.78
N ASN A 71 10.82 -17.20 -16.08
CA ASN A 71 10.11 -17.93 -17.14
C ASN A 71 10.18 -19.46 -16.95
N ARG A 72 11.32 -19.98 -16.47
CA ARG A 72 11.44 -21.42 -16.14
C ARG A 72 10.56 -21.81 -14.93
N LEU A 73 10.42 -20.93 -13.96
CA LEU A 73 9.49 -21.19 -12.83
C LEU A 73 8.03 -21.21 -13.32
N ILE A 74 7.66 -20.30 -14.22
CA ILE A 74 6.31 -20.25 -14.83
C ILE A 74 6.05 -21.56 -15.59
N ASP A 75 7.01 -22.04 -16.37
CA ASP A 75 6.92 -23.35 -17.05
C ASP A 75 6.76 -24.52 -16.08
N PHE A 76 7.53 -24.51 -14.98
CA PHE A 76 7.46 -25.56 -13.95
C PHE A 76 6.10 -25.59 -13.25
N LEU A 77 5.48 -24.44 -13.04
CA LEU A 77 4.14 -24.32 -12.44
C LEU A 77 3.02 -24.71 -13.43
N GLY A 78 3.33 -24.89 -14.71
CA GLY A 78 2.35 -25.26 -15.72
C GLY A 78 1.40 -24.11 -16.13
N GLU A 79 1.80 -22.87 -15.85
CA GLU A 79 1.02 -21.68 -16.18
C GLU A 79 1.06 -21.35 -17.69
N ASP A 80 0.09 -20.53 -18.16
CA ASP A 80 0.00 -20.10 -19.55
C ASP A 80 1.26 -19.33 -19.98
N ASN A 81 1.71 -19.55 -21.19
CA ASN A 81 2.80 -18.79 -21.81
C ASN A 81 2.58 -17.27 -21.82
N LYS A 82 1.33 -16.81 -21.64
CA LYS A 82 0.99 -15.40 -21.49
C LYS A 82 1.57 -14.75 -20.24
N GLU A 83 1.84 -15.53 -19.21
CA GLU A 83 2.45 -15.05 -17.96
C GLU A 83 3.96 -14.89 -18.06
N LYS A 84 4.59 -15.39 -19.14
CA LYS A 84 6.03 -15.25 -19.34
C LYS A 84 6.43 -13.81 -19.60
N LEU A 85 7.56 -13.44 -19.02
CA LEU A 85 8.17 -12.12 -19.27
C LEU A 85 8.63 -12.05 -20.71
N ALA A 86 8.11 -11.10 -21.46
CA ALA A 86 8.49 -10.81 -22.85
C ALA A 86 9.60 -9.76 -22.94
N ASP A 87 9.77 -8.94 -21.90
CA ASP A 87 10.80 -7.90 -21.80
C ASP A 87 11.32 -7.85 -20.37
N GLU A 88 12.63 -7.90 -20.20
CA GLU A 88 13.30 -7.90 -18.90
C GLU A 88 13.62 -6.51 -18.36
N LYS A 89 13.49 -5.46 -19.18
CA LYS A 89 13.91 -4.08 -18.84
C LYS A 89 12.76 -3.10 -18.79
N GLN A 90 11.61 -3.44 -19.42
CA GLN A 90 10.49 -2.53 -19.56
C GLN A 90 9.26 -3.01 -18.78
N MET A 91 8.46 -2.07 -18.37
CA MET A 91 7.15 -2.34 -17.78
C MET A 91 6.12 -1.40 -18.40
N LEU A 92 4.88 -1.85 -18.54
CA LEU A 92 3.77 -0.99 -18.91
C LEU A 92 3.51 0.00 -17.77
N SER A 93 3.72 1.27 -18.03
CA SER A 93 3.56 2.33 -17.03
C SER A 93 2.26 3.12 -17.18
N ALA A 94 1.69 3.17 -18.39
CA ALA A 94 0.44 3.85 -18.68
C ALA A 94 -0.15 3.41 -20.03
N VAL A 95 -1.47 3.56 -20.12
CA VAL A 95 -2.20 3.51 -21.39
C VAL A 95 -2.95 4.83 -21.52
N LEU A 96 -2.72 5.56 -22.60
CA LEU A 96 -3.29 6.87 -22.85
C LEU A 96 -4.07 6.87 -24.18
N SER A 97 -5.11 7.67 -24.25
CA SER A 97 -5.69 8.00 -25.53
C SER A 97 -4.72 8.86 -26.37
N LYS A 98 -4.83 8.79 -27.70
CA LYS A 98 -4.02 9.65 -28.58
C LYS A 98 -4.18 11.15 -28.27
N GLN A 99 -5.39 11.56 -27.89
CA GLN A 99 -5.69 12.95 -27.54
C GLN A 99 -4.98 13.34 -26.22
N GLU A 100 -4.98 12.47 -25.23
CA GLU A 100 -4.30 12.75 -23.97
C GLU A 100 -2.79 12.78 -24.12
N GLU A 101 -2.22 11.90 -24.92
CA GLU A 101 -0.78 11.90 -25.22
C GLU A 101 -0.37 13.22 -25.90
N VAL A 102 -1.15 13.71 -26.87
CA VAL A 102 -0.90 15.00 -27.53
C VAL A 102 -1.02 16.15 -26.52
N ARG A 103 -2.02 16.12 -25.63
CA ARG A 103 -2.21 17.12 -24.60
C ARG A 103 -1.02 17.19 -23.63
N LEU A 104 -0.55 16.05 -23.17
CA LEU A 104 0.60 15.96 -22.27
C LEU A 104 1.87 16.50 -22.96
N LYS A 105 2.12 16.13 -24.21
CA LYS A 105 3.24 16.65 -25.01
C LYS A 105 3.15 18.15 -25.21
N ALA A 106 1.99 18.67 -25.59
CA ALA A 106 1.76 20.09 -25.83
C ALA A 106 1.95 20.95 -24.56
N THR A 107 1.64 20.39 -23.39
CA THR A 107 1.79 21.07 -22.09
C THR A 107 3.11 20.77 -21.40
N ASN A 108 3.99 19.98 -22.02
CA ASN A 108 5.24 19.47 -21.43
C ASN A 108 5.01 18.82 -20.04
N ARG A 109 3.88 18.13 -19.88
CA ARG A 109 3.52 17.40 -18.65
C ARG A 109 3.78 15.92 -18.81
N THR A 110 4.21 15.29 -17.74
CA THR A 110 4.32 13.83 -17.63
C THR A 110 3.12 13.28 -16.89
N LEU A 111 2.79 12.01 -17.15
CA LEU A 111 1.80 11.32 -16.36
C LEU A 111 2.26 11.24 -14.91
N VAL A 112 1.40 11.69 -14.01
CA VAL A 112 1.68 11.66 -12.57
C VAL A 112 1.37 10.27 -12.02
N ARG A 113 2.25 9.78 -11.18
CA ARG A 113 2.05 8.55 -10.38
C ARG A 113 2.85 8.68 -9.08
N PRO A 114 2.49 7.95 -8.02
CA PRO A 114 3.28 7.89 -6.80
C PRO A 114 4.74 7.49 -7.07
N LEU A 115 5.69 8.13 -6.41
CA LEU A 115 7.11 7.80 -6.51
C LEU A 115 7.43 6.45 -5.89
N THR A 116 6.69 6.08 -4.85
CA THR A 116 6.81 4.79 -4.17
C THR A 116 6.27 3.62 -5.01
N GLY A 117 5.55 3.92 -6.12
CA GLY A 117 4.92 2.91 -6.96
C GLY A 117 3.68 2.27 -6.32
N PHE A 118 3.18 1.17 -6.92
CA PHE A 118 1.92 0.52 -6.51
C PHE A 118 2.09 -0.86 -5.89
N ARG A 119 3.31 -1.39 -5.82
CA ARG A 119 3.54 -2.80 -5.49
C ARG A 119 4.20 -3.05 -4.14
N THR A 120 4.73 -2.01 -3.51
CA THR A 120 5.48 -2.15 -2.26
C THR A 120 4.89 -1.28 -1.17
N SER A 121 4.84 -1.83 0.05
CA SER A 121 4.51 -1.03 1.23
C SER A 121 5.70 -0.17 1.63
N ASN A 122 5.43 1.07 2.01
CA ASN A 122 6.44 2.04 2.42
C ASN A 122 6.06 2.67 3.76
N LEU A 123 7.04 2.94 4.59
CA LEU A 123 6.86 3.62 5.86
C LEU A 123 7.33 5.08 5.73
N PHE A 124 6.44 6.02 6.02
CA PHE A 124 6.76 7.45 6.06
C PHE A 124 6.99 7.88 7.50
N THR A 125 8.23 8.12 7.87
CA THR A 125 8.62 8.47 9.25
C THR A 125 8.76 9.97 9.49
N GLY A 126 8.51 10.79 8.47
CA GLY A 126 8.83 12.21 8.52
C GLY A 126 10.34 12.48 8.34
N GLY A 127 10.73 13.73 8.29
CA GLY A 127 12.12 14.14 8.08
C GLY A 127 12.42 14.63 6.66
N GLN A 128 13.71 14.80 6.35
CA GLN A 128 14.19 15.34 5.05
C GLN A 128 14.31 14.26 3.96
N SER A 129 13.39 13.28 3.91
CA SER A 129 13.40 12.31 2.82
C SER A 129 12.98 12.97 1.50
N ARG A 130 13.51 12.46 0.37
CA ARG A 130 13.12 12.92 -0.98
C ARG A 130 11.63 12.72 -1.29
N VAL A 131 10.97 11.81 -0.56
CA VAL A 131 9.58 11.44 -0.74
C VAL A 131 8.86 11.68 0.58
N SER A 132 7.96 12.65 0.61
CA SER A 132 7.11 12.95 1.76
C SER A 132 5.71 12.37 1.58
N LEU A 133 5.01 12.08 2.68
CA LEU A 133 3.61 11.66 2.62
C LEU A 133 2.73 12.69 1.89
N SER A 134 2.96 13.97 2.10
CA SER A 134 2.21 15.04 1.42
C SER A 134 2.40 14.96 -0.09
N SER A 135 3.66 14.86 -0.57
CA SER A 135 3.93 14.77 -2.01
C SER A 135 3.36 13.51 -2.65
N GLU A 136 3.29 12.41 -1.93
CA GLU A 136 2.68 11.17 -2.43
C GLU A 136 1.15 11.31 -2.50
N ILE A 137 0.50 11.85 -1.46
CA ILE A 137 -0.94 12.12 -1.48
C ILE A 137 -1.32 13.05 -2.64
N GLU A 138 -0.55 14.10 -2.90
CA GLU A 138 -0.80 15.01 -4.03
C GLU A 138 -0.74 14.26 -5.37
N ARG A 139 0.26 13.39 -5.55
CA ARG A 139 0.41 12.55 -6.75
C ARG A 139 -0.70 11.52 -6.90
N ASP A 140 -1.12 10.93 -5.78
CA ASP A 140 -2.24 10.00 -5.78
C ASP A 140 -3.56 10.68 -6.13
N ILE A 141 -3.82 11.88 -5.62
CA ILE A 141 -4.99 12.69 -6.00
C ILE A 141 -5.00 12.95 -7.52
N GLU A 142 -3.84 13.28 -8.10
CA GLU A 142 -3.73 13.59 -9.52
C GLU A 142 -3.86 12.37 -10.45
N SER A 143 -3.61 11.16 -9.92
CA SER A 143 -3.61 9.92 -10.70
C SER A 143 -4.78 8.97 -10.40
N ALA A 144 -5.62 9.27 -9.43
CA ALA A 144 -6.77 8.45 -9.05
C ALA A 144 -8.01 8.76 -9.89
N ASP A 145 -8.95 7.81 -9.92
CA ASP A 145 -10.29 7.97 -10.48
C ASP A 145 -11.35 8.07 -9.36
N SER A 146 -11.07 7.48 -8.19
CA SER A 146 -11.91 7.55 -7.00
C SER A 146 -11.06 7.75 -5.76
N ILE A 147 -11.52 8.60 -4.84
CA ILE A 147 -10.85 8.89 -3.57
C ILE A 147 -11.82 8.66 -2.43
N CYS A 148 -11.39 7.90 -1.42
CA CYS A 148 -12.11 7.75 -0.15
C CYS A 148 -11.19 8.15 1.00
N MET A 149 -11.64 9.12 1.80
CA MET A 149 -10.94 9.58 3.00
C MET A 149 -11.77 9.25 4.22
N ILE A 150 -11.20 8.51 5.17
CA ILE A 150 -11.80 8.24 6.48
C ILE A 150 -10.90 8.92 7.50
N VAL A 151 -11.31 10.08 7.98
CA VAL A 151 -10.48 10.92 8.83
C VAL A 151 -11.26 11.43 10.03
N SER A 152 -10.74 11.18 11.23
CA SER A 152 -11.40 11.60 12.47
C SER A 152 -11.58 13.13 12.53
N PHE A 153 -10.57 13.87 12.07
CA PHE A 153 -10.55 15.32 12.23
C PHE A 153 -10.19 16.02 10.92
N LEU A 154 -11.06 16.90 10.49
CA LEU A 154 -10.82 17.78 9.34
C LEU A 154 -10.44 19.18 9.84
N LYS A 155 -9.17 19.54 9.65
CA LYS A 155 -8.68 20.89 9.93
C LYS A 155 -8.57 21.69 8.65
N LEU A 156 -9.00 22.94 8.69
CA LEU A 156 -8.94 23.82 7.52
C LEU A 156 -7.51 24.00 7.00
N SER A 157 -6.54 24.04 7.90
CA SER A 157 -5.11 24.09 7.52
C SER A 157 -4.68 22.88 6.71
N GLY A 158 -5.06 21.66 7.12
CA GLY A 158 -4.76 20.44 6.41
C GLY A 158 -5.49 20.36 5.06
N VAL A 159 -6.78 20.73 5.04
CA VAL A 159 -7.55 20.79 3.78
C VAL A 159 -6.90 21.75 2.78
N ASN A 160 -6.43 22.89 3.23
CA ASN A 160 -5.80 23.88 2.35
C ASN A 160 -4.56 23.38 1.63
N LEU A 161 -3.82 22.43 2.22
CA LEU A 161 -2.63 21.85 1.59
C LEU A 161 -2.96 21.08 0.30
N ILE A 162 -4.09 20.37 0.29
CA ILE A 162 -4.47 19.49 -0.83
C ILE A 162 -5.67 20.01 -1.63
N TYR A 163 -6.24 21.16 -1.24
CA TYR A 163 -7.49 21.65 -1.81
C TYR A 163 -7.44 21.88 -3.32
N ASP A 164 -6.36 22.48 -3.83
CA ASP A 164 -6.24 22.76 -5.26
C ASP A 164 -6.10 21.48 -6.08
N HIS A 165 -5.46 20.45 -5.53
CA HIS A 165 -5.39 19.12 -6.15
C HIS A 165 -6.78 18.46 -6.17
N LEU A 166 -7.51 18.49 -5.04
CA LEU A 166 -8.88 17.98 -4.96
C LEU A 166 -9.84 18.73 -5.88
N LYS A 167 -9.69 20.05 -6.00
CA LYS A 167 -10.51 20.85 -6.92
C LYS A 167 -10.30 20.46 -8.37
N ARG A 168 -9.05 20.23 -8.79
CA ARG A 168 -8.75 19.71 -10.11
C ARG A 168 -9.30 18.30 -10.31
N PHE A 169 -9.13 17.43 -9.33
CA PHE A 169 -9.67 16.07 -9.34
C PHE A 169 -11.20 16.08 -9.53
N CYS A 170 -11.92 16.82 -8.71
CA CYS A 170 -13.38 16.90 -8.74
C CYS A 170 -13.93 17.63 -9.99
N SER A 171 -13.10 18.31 -10.78
CA SER A 171 -13.54 18.93 -12.03
C SER A 171 -13.88 17.91 -13.12
N ASN A 172 -13.40 16.67 -13.00
CA ASN A 172 -13.81 15.58 -13.89
C ASN A 172 -15.12 14.95 -13.35
N PRO A 173 -16.23 14.95 -14.13
CA PRO A 173 -17.52 14.44 -13.66
C PRO A 173 -17.54 12.91 -13.41
N GLN A 174 -16.54 12.17 -13.90
CA GLN A 174 -16.43 10.73 -13.66
C GLN A 174 -15.69 10.41 -12.34
N HIS A 175 -14.98 11.37 -11.78
CA HIS A 175 -14.26 11.19 -10.52
C HIS A 175 -15.21 11.33 -9.34
N LYS A 176 -14.91 10.60 -8.25
CA LYS A 176 -15.70 10.63 -7.01
C LYS A 176 -14.81 10.85 -5.81
N LEU A 177 -15.16 11.85 -4.99
CA LEU A 177 -14.55 12.10 -3.70
C LEU A 177 -15.54 11.73 -2.59
N ARG A 178 -15.19 10.80 -1.73
CA ARG A 178 -15.97 10.40 -0.56
C ARG A 178 -15.17 10.67 0.71
N ILE A 179 -15.81 11.31 1.68
CA ILE A 179 -15.16 11.67 2.95
C ILE A 179 -16.08 11.23 4.09
N ILE A 180 -15.49 10.50 5.04
CA ILE A 180 -16.13 10.15 6.31
C ILE A 180 -15.34 10.82 7.43
N THR A 181 -16.03 11.58 8.27
CA THR A 181 -15.44 12.27 9.42
C THR A 181 -16.39 12.24 10.64
N THR A 182 -15.96 12.80 11.74
CA THR A 182 -16.76 12.85 12.98
C THR A 182 -16.68 14.20 13.64
N THR A 183 -17.67 14.48 14.47
CA THR A 183 -17.67 15.63 15.40
C THR A 183 -17.01 15.31 16.75
N TYR A 184 -16.45 14.11 16.90
CA TYR A 184 -15.79 13.69 18.14
C TYR A 184 -14.74 14.71 18.59
N CYS A 185 -14.75 15.03 19.89
CA CYS A 185 -13.92 16.05 20.53
C CYS A 185 -14.09 17.48 19.99
N GLY A 186 -15.06 17.78 19.13
CA GLY A 186 -15.25 19.12 18.56
C GLY A 186 -14.05 19.63 17.71
N VAL A 187 -13.20 18.72 17.20
CA VAL A 187 -11.93 19.08 16.54
C VAL A 187 -12.12 19.37 15.06
N THR A 188 -13.15 18.81 14.42
CA THR A 188 -13.43 19.05 13.00
C THR A 188 -13.92 20.49 12.78
N ASP A 189 -13.27 21.21 11.88
CA ASP A 189 -13.63 22.59 11.54
C ASP A 189 -14.81 22.60 10.55
N ALA A 190 -15.92 23.28 10.89
CA ALA A 190 -17.07 23.42 10.00
C ALA A 190 -16.68 24.03 8.63
N LYS A 191 -15.81 25.05 8.64
CA LYS A 191 -15.29 25.67 7.41
C LYS A 191 -14.51 24.69 6.51
N ALA A 192 -13.82 23.70 7.09
CA ALA A 192 -13.15 22.66 6.32
C ALA A 192 -14.16 21.75 5.61
N VAL A 193 -15.22 21.37 6.32
CA VAL A 193 -16.32 20.57 5.77
C VAL A 193 -17.04 21.34 4.65
N GLU A 194 -17.45 22.59 4.91
CA GLU A 194 -18.11 23.45 3.92
C GLU A 194 -17.27 23.62 2.65
N ARG A 195 -15.96 23.85 2.81
CA ARG A 195 -15.03 24.02 1.69
C ARG A 195 -14.93 22.77 0.84
N LEU A 196 -14.87 21.59 1.45
CA LEU A 196 -14.85 20.32 0.74
C LEU A 196 -16.20 19.98 0.11
N ALA A 197 -17.30 20.27 0.81
CA ALA A 197 -18.67 20.05 0.31
C ALA A 197 -19.00 20.93 -0.90
N SER A 198 -18.29 22.04 -1.10
CA SER A 198 -18.46 22.91 -2.27
C SER A 198 -17.84 22.33 -3.54
N LEU A 199 -17.03 21.28 -3.45
CA LEU A 199 -16.43 20.63 -4.60
C LEU A 199 -17.47 19.74 -5.32
N PRO A 200 -17.52 19.73 -6.66
CA PRO A 200 -18.42 18.84 -7.39
C PRO A 200 -18.03 17.37 -7.15
N ASN A 201 -18.98 16.46 -7.34
CA ASN A 201 -18.79 15.01 -7.21
C ASN A 201 -18.24 14.56 -5.83
N THR A 202 -18.54 15.36 -4.78
CA THR A 202 -18.07 15.13 -3.43
C THR A 202 -19.22 14.71 -2.52
N GLU A 203 -19.04 13.61 -1.80
CA GLU A 203 -19.95 13.12 -0.76
C GLU A 203 -19.22 13.18 0.59
N ILE A 204 -19.82 13.86 1.58
CA ILE A 204 -19.28 13.91 2.95
C ILE A 204 -20.31 13.32 3.90
N ARG A 205 -19.87 12.36 4.70
CA ARG A 205 -20.65 11.77 5.78
C ARG A 205 -20.01 12.11 7.12
N ILE A 206 -20.81 12.63 8.03
CA ILE A 206 -20.35 13.05 9.36
C ILE A 206 -21.03 12.17 10.41
N SER A 207 -20.23 11.47 11.21
CA SER A 207 -20.72 10.78 12.39
C SER A 207 -20.89 11.76 13.53
N TYR A 208 -22.11 11.86 14.04
CA TYR A 208 -22.46 12.64 15.24
C TYR A 208 -22.53 11.76 16.49
N ASN A 209 -22.36 10.46 16.34
CA ASN A 209 -22.34 9.54 17.48
C ASN A 209 -20.93 9.54 18.11
N THR A 210 -20.77 10.38 19.13
CA THR A 210 -19.48 10.58 19.81
C THR A 210 -19.36 9.81 21.13
N GLU A 211 -20.46 9.19 21.59
CA GLU A 211 -20.52 8.50 22.88
C GLU A 211 -20.25 7.00 22.75
N ILE A 212 -20.85 6.34 21.77
CA ILE A 212 -20.77 4.89 21.58
C ILE A 212 -19.67 4.51 20.61
N GLU A 213 -19.60 5.18 19.45
CA GLU A 213 -18.63 4.92 18.40
C GLU A 213 -17.69 6.11 18.24
N ARG A 214 -16.45 5.92 18.61
CA ARG A 214 -15.39 6.92 18.45
C ARG A 214 -14.61 6.63 17.20
N LEU A 215 -14.99 7.24 16.08
CA LEU A 215 -14.18 7.15 14.87
C LEU A 215 -12.82 7.80 15.12
N HIS A 216 -11.76 7.01 15.19
CA HIS A 216 -10.39 7.48 15.30
C HIS A 216 -9.52 6.82 14.24
N ALA A 217 -9.76 7.20 13.00
CA ALA A 217 -9.05 6.68 11.83
C ALA A 217 -8.51 7.83 11.00
N LYS A 218 -7.42 7.56 10.30
CA LYS A 218 -6.87 8.42 9.26
C LYS A 218 -6.42 7.52 8.12
N SER A 219 -7.31 7.31 7.19
CA SER A 219 -7.08 6.48 6.01
C SER A 219 -7.43 7.27 4.76
N TYR A 220 -6.54 7.22 3.79
CA TYR A 220 -6.70 7.83 2.48
C TYR A 220 -6.56 6.72 1.45
N ILE A 221 -7.60 6.47 0.68
CA ILE A 221 -7.67 5.39 -0.30
C ILE A 221 -7.86 6.02 -1.67
N PHE A 222 -7.01 5.64 -2.60
CA PHE A 222 -6.98 6.12 -3.98
C PHE A 222 -7.13 4.93 -4.90
N GLU A 223 -8.22 4.90 -5.65
CA GLU A 223 -8.56 3.82 -6.57
C GLU A 223 -8.41 4.29 -8.02
N ARG A 224 -7.97 3.38 -8.89
CA ARG A 224 -7.78 3.62 -10.32
C ARG A 224 -8.52 2.56 -11.14
N ASN A 225 -9.14 2.96 -12.22
CA ASN A 225 -9.82 2.06 -13.16
C ASN A 225 -8.86 1.04 -13.78
N SER A 226 -7.56 1.31 -13.76
CA SER A 226 -6.51 0.36 -14.15
C SER A 226 -6.31 -0.81 -13.19
N GLY A 227 -7.01 -0.82 -12.03
CA GLY A 227 -6.95 -1.87 -11.01
C GLY A 227 -5.89 -1.62 -9.93
N PHE A 228 -5.03 -0.62 -10.07
CA PHE A 228 -4.05 -0.27 -9.03
C PHE A 228 -4.66 0.69 -8.01
N SER A 229 -4.56 0.33 -6.73
CA SER A 229 -5.02 1.15 -5.62
C SER A 229 -3.88 1.40 -4.64
N THR A 230 -3.91 2.58 -4.01
CA THR A 230 -3.00 2.94 -2.92
C THR A 230 -3.80 3.31 -1.69
N ALA A 231 -3.28 2.97 -0.52
CA ALA A 231 -3.89 3.36 0.74
C ALA A 231 -2.82 3.85 1.71
N TYR A 232 -3.10 4.97 2.37
CA TYR A 232 -2.29 5.49 3.46
C TYR A 232 -3.08 5.33 4.75
N ILE A 233 -2.47 4.67 5.72
CA ILE A 233 -3.05 4.44 7.05
C ILE A 233 -2.11 5.05 8.06
N ASP A 234 -2.59 6.03 8.81
CA ASP A 234 -1.84 6.61 9.91
C ASP A 234 -2.05 5.75 11.17
N LEU A 235 -1.00 5.08 11.57
CA LEU A 235 -0.90 4.37 12.84
C LEU A 235 -0.60 5.38 13.94
N ILE A 236 -1.57 6.20 14.32
CA ILE A 236 -1.43 6.95 15.57
C ILE A 236 -1.48 5.95 16.71
N GLN A 237 -0.37 5.84 17.39
CA GLN A 237 -0.19 5.19 18.66
C GLN A 237 -1.39 5.50 19.57
N ILE A 238 -2.17 4.46 19.89
CA ILE A 238 -3.20 4.56 20.92
C ILE A 238 -2.43 4.77 22.22
N CYS A 239 -2.29 6.01 22.64
CA CYS A 239 -1.92 6.30 24.03
C CYS A 239 -3.03 5.77 24.93
N PHE A 240 -2.84 4.57 25.43
CA PHE A 240 -3.55 4.11 26.62
C PHE A 240 -3.04 4.93 27.79
N THR A 241 -3.60 6.09 28.04
CA THR A 241 -3.59 6.64 29.39
C THR A 241 -4.50 5.75 30.22
N ARG A 242 -3.90 4.88 31.00
CA ARG A 242 -4.59 4.28 32.17
C ARG A 242 -5.02 5.43 33.06
N PHE A 243 -6.31 5.55 33.28
CA PHE A 243 -6.86 6.12 34.50
C PHE A 243 -7.19 4.99 35.46
#